data_0488245223138632b5fd9e97dbbde94a
#
_entry.id   0488245223138632b5fd9e97dbbde94a
#
_cell.length_a   1.000
_cell.length_b   1.000
_cell.length_c   1.000
_cell.angle_alpha   90.00
_cell.angle_beta   90.00
_cell.angle_gamma   90.00
#
_symmetry.space_group_name_H-M   'P 1'
#
loop_
_entity.id
_entity.type
_entity.pdbx_description
1 polymer ?
#
loop_
_entity_poly.entity_id
_entity_poly.type
_entity_poly.pdbx_seq_one_letter_code
_entity_poly.pdbx_strand_id
1 'polypeptide(L)'
;FIQIPKYMIETLKQHVLSGGMINEEQAKELAAVPDKEALYEAAHQITRHFMGNKFDTCSIINAKSGNCSEDCKWCAQSGHYKTNVTLYPLLPAEECIRHATHNHKQGISRFALVTSGKKVSDKDMVKITETVRRIKRTCDIKCCASMGLLNREQLQALYDSGTENYHCNIETAPSYFRTLCTTHTPEQKLETI
;
A
#
# COMPACT_ATOMS: atom_id res chain seq x y z
N PHE A 1 -28.50 8.35 -26.82
CA PHE A 1 -27.07 8.20 -26.47
C PHE A 1 -26.45 9.58 -26.47
N ILE A 2 -26.23 10.16 -25.26
CA ILE A 2 -25.53 11.43 -25.12
C ILE A 2 -24.05 11.11 -25.40
N GLN A 3 -23.56 11.52 -26.57
CA GLN A 3 -22.12 11.58 -26.83
C GLN A 3 -21.54 12.62 -25.84
N ILE A 4 -20.95 12.16 -24.75
CA ILE A 4 -20.12 12.99 -23.90
C ILE A 4 -18.93 13.37 -24.78
N PRO A 5 -18.75 14.66 -25.13
CA PRO A 5 -17.84 15.01 -26.21
C PRO A 5 -16.39 14.73 -25.79
N LYS A 6 -15.59 14.27 -26.73
CA LYS A 6 -14.11 14.26 -26.65
C LYS A 6 -13.56 15.59 -26.09
N TYR A 7 -14.29 16.68 -26.30
CA TYR A 7 -14.08 18.01 -25.75
C TYR A 7 -14.11 18.05 -24.20
N MET A 8 -15.00 17.29 -23.53
CA MET A 8 -15.07 17.26 -22.05
C MET A 8 -13.81 16.62 -21.45
N ILE A 9 -13.36 15.48 -22.01
CA ILE A 9 -12.13 14.82 -21.55
C ILE A 9 -10.95 15.77 -21.69
N GLU A 10 -10.83 16.45 -22.83
CA GLU A 10 -9.76 17.41 -23.08
C GLU A 10 -9.81 18.60 -22.12
N THR A 11 -11.01 19.16 -21.90
CA THR A 11 -11.21 20.28 -20.96
C THR A 11 -10.82 19.91 -19.55
N LEU A 12 -11.24 18.74 -19.06
CA LEU A 12 -10.90 18.26 -17.72
C LEU A 12 -9.42 17.92 -17.60
N LYS A 13 -8.81 17.36 -18.66
CA LYS A 13 -7.35 17.15 -18.71
C LYS A 13 -6.61 18.48 -18.54
N GLN A 14 -6.96 19.52 -19.27
CA GLN A 14 -6.32 20.84 -19.16
C GLN A 14 -6.53 21.45 -17.78
N HIS A 15 -7.72 21.29 -17.20
CA HIS A 15 -8.00 21.71 -15.83
C HIS A 15 -7.05 21.05 -14.83
N VAL A 16 -6.85 19.72 -14.92
CA VAL A 16 -5.91 18.98 -14.04
C VAL A 16 -4.46 19.39 -14.31
N LEU A 17 -4.05 19.56 -15.56
CA LEU A 17 -2.69 19.99 -15.91
C LEU A 17 -2.36 21.40 -15.38
N SER A 18 -3.38 22.25 -15.20
CA SER A 18 -3.24 23.56 -14.56
C SER A 18 -3.31 23.56 -13.04
N GLY A 19 -3.36 22.37 -12.41
CA GLY A 19 -3.41 22.19 -10.95
C GLY A 19 -4.83 22.11 -10.37
N GLY A 20 -5.87 22.04 -11.21
CA GLY A 20 -7.26 21.85 -10.77
C GLY A 20 -7.57 20.40 -10.36
N MET A 21 -8.70 20.21 -9.71
CA MET A 21 -9.19 18.90 -9.28
C MET A 21 -10.53 18.57 -9.93
N ILE A 22 -10.71 17.31 -10.27
CA ILE A 22 -11.98 16.76 -10.78
C ILE A 22 -12.93 16.56 -9.59
N ASN A 23 -14.15 17.06 -9.69
CA ASN A 23 -15.19 16.83 -8.69
C ASN A 23 -15.91 15.48 -8.91
N GLU A 24 -16.78 15.10 -7.97
CA GLU A 24 -17.47 13.81 -7.98
C GLU A 24 -18.38 13.64 -9.22
N GLU A 25 -19.08 14.69 -9.63
CA GLU A 25 -19.98 14.64 -10.81
C GLU A 25 -19.16 14.43 -12.09
N GLN A 26 -18.08 15.18 -12.26
CA GLN A 26 -17.14 15.02 -13.38
C GLN A 26 -16.50 13.63 -13.39
N ALA A 27 -16.16 13.07 -12.23
CA ALA A 27 -15.64 11.72 -12.14
C ALA A 27 -16.67 10.66 -12.59
N LYS A 28 -17.94 10.81 -12.19
CA LYS A 28 -19.05 9.95 -12.64
C LYS A 28 -19.28 10.04 -14.15
N GLU A 29 -19.23 11.25 -14.70
CA GLU A 29 -19.34 11.47 -16.14
C GLU A 29 -18.21 10.79 -16.90
N LEU A 30 -16.95 10.95 -16.45
CA LEU A 30 -15.78 10.26 -17.03
C LEU A 30 -15.90 8.73 -16.91
N ALA A 31 -16.41 8.21 -15.81
CA ALA A 31 -16.64 6.78 -15.63
C ALA A 31 -17.67 6.23 -16.64
N ALA A 32 -18.65 7.03 -17.04
CA ALA A 32 -19.69 6.68 -18.01
C ALA A 32 -19.27 6.85 -19.48
N VAL A 33 -18.09 7.44 -19.77
CA VAL A 33 -17.62 7.66 -21.15
C VAL A 33 -17.48 6.33 -21.89
N PRO A 34 -18.08 6.16 -23.08
CA PRO A 34 -17.94 4.94 -23.88
C PRO A 34 -16.54 4.76 -24.46
N ASP A 35 -15.92 5.85 -24.92
CA ASP A 35 -14.56 5.86 -25.49
C ASP A 35 -13.53 5.90 -24.37
N LYS A 36 -13.14 4.73 -23.86
CA LYS A 36 -12.12 4.61 -22.81
C LYS A 36 -10.72 4.94 -23.31
N GLU A 37 -10.43 4.78 -24.59
CA GLU A 37 -9.11 5.06 -25.16
C GLU A 37 -8.77 6.55 -25.03
N ALA A 38 -9.72 7.44 -25.35
CA ALA A 38 -9.52 8.88 -25.16
C ALA A 38 -9.29 9.26 -23.69
N LEU A 39 -9.99 8.60 -22.76
CA LEU A 39 -9.81 8.79 -21.32
C LEU A 39 -8.43 8.29 -20.85
N TYR A 40 -8.00 7.12 -21.29
CA TYR A 40 -6.69 6.55 -20.95
C TYR A 40 -5.55 7.40 -21.49
N GLU A 41 -5.66 7.91 -22.72
CA GLU A 41 -4.67 8.81 -23.30
C GLU A 41 -4.56 10.13 -22.51
N ALA A 42 -5.69 10.72 -22.13
CA ALA A 42 -5.71 11.91 -21.27
C ALA A 42 -5.05 11.67 -19.92
N ALA A 43 -5.36 10.55 -19.26
CA ALA A 43 -4.75 10.14 -17.99
C ALA A 43 -3.24 9.90 -18.15
N HIS A 44 -2.82 9.26 -19.25
CA HIS A 44 -1.40 9.06 -19.58
C HIS A 44 -0.66 10.39 -19.73
N GLN A 45 -1.23 11.34 -20.44
CA GLN A 45 -0.63 12.67 -20.62
C GLN A 45 -0.49 13.43 -19.30
N ILE A 46 -1.49 13.36 -18.41
CA ILE A 46 -1.43 13.91 -17.05
C ILE A 46 -0.30 13.24 -16.25
N THR A 47 -0.23 11.91 -16.27
CA THR A 47 0.84 11.17 -15.59
C THR A 47 2.22 11.56 -16.12
N ARG A 48 2.38 11.66 -17.43
CA ARG A 48 3.63 12.10 -18.07
C ARG A 48 4.04 13.51 -17.69
N HIS A 49 3.07 14.40 -17.55
CA HIS A 49 3.33 15.80 -17.15
C HIS A 49 3.88 15.89 -15.73
N PHE A 50 3.25 15.21 -14.76
CA PHE A 50 3.63 15.31 -13.35
C PHE A 50 4.77 14.37 -12.94
N MET A 51 4.85 13.19 -13.52
CA MET A 51 5.83 12.15 -13.16
C MET A 51 6.99 12.02 -14.15
N GLY A 52 6.86 12.60 -15.35
CA GLY A 52 7.83 12.42 -16.43
C GLY A 52 7.93 10.95 -16.85
N ASN A 53 9.17 10.46 -16.99
CA ASN A 53 9.47 9.05 -17.31
C ASN A 53 9.81 8.20 -16.06
N LYS A 54 9.56 8.72 -14.88
CA LYS A 54 9.83 7.97 -13.64
C LYS A 54 8.85 6.83 -13.48
N PHE A 55 9.37 5.64 -13.23
CA PHE A 55 8.61 4.46 -12.86
C PHE A 55 8.97 4.08 -11.43
N ASP A 56 8.01 4.19 -10.52
CA ASP A 56 8.21 3.87 -9.11
C ASP A 56 7.97 2.38 -8.90
N THR A 57 9.02 1.67 -8.51
CA THR A 57 9.01 0.21 -8.31
C THR A 57 8.97 -0.10 -6.83
N CYS A 58 8.19 -1.11 -6.44
CA CYS A 58 8.10 -1.58 -5.07
C CYS A 58 8.30 -3.09 -5.00
N SER A 59 9.08 -3.53 -4.04
CA SER A 59 9.23 -4.94 -3.68
C SER A 59 8.75 -5.18 -2.25
N ILE A 60 8.37 -6.41 -1.95
CA ILE A 60 7.83 -6.82 -0.66
C ILE A 60 8.63 -7.99 -0.13
N ILE A 61 8.96 -7.97 1.17
CA ILE A 61 9.34 -9.17 1.91
C ILE A 61 8.22 -9.54 2.88
N ASN A 62 7.75 -10.79 2.84
CA ASN A 62 6.88 -11.32 3.87
C ASN A 62 7.74 -11.64 5.10
N ALA A 63 7.93 -10.64 5.97
CA ALA A 63 8.86 -10.72 7.10
C ALA A 63 8.34 -11.60 8.26
N LYS A 64 7.05 -11.92 8.30
CA LYS A 64 6.43 -12.87 9.23
C LYS A 64 5.22 -13.48 8.55
N SER A 65 5.05 -14.81 8.62
CA SER A 65 4.04 -15.51 7.84
C SER A 65 3.14 -16.39 8.68
N GLY A 66 1.83 -16.33 8.35
CA GLY A 66 0.79 -17.21 8.87
C GLY A 66 0.33 -16.90 10.29
N ASN A 67 -0.51 -17.76 10.83
CA ASN A 67 -1.09 -17.70 12.19
C ASN A 67 -1.69 -16.34 12.57
N CYS A 68 -2.25 -15.60 11.60
CA CYS A 68 -2.98 -14.38 11.89
C CYS A 68 -4.26 -14.68 12.65
N SER A 69 -4.51 -13.97 13.76
CA SER A 69 -5.71 -14.13 14.59
C SER A 69 -6.99 -13.63 13.91
N GLU A 70 -6.86 -12.94 12.77
CA GLU A 70 -7.99 -12.32 12.09
C GLU A 70 -8.62 -13.26 11.05
N ASP A 71 -9.95 -13.19 10.92
CA ASP A 71 -10.76 -14.04 10.04
C ASP A 71 -11.03 -13.45 8.65
N CYS A 72 -10.16 -12.56 8.18
CA CYS A 72 -10.28 -11.90 6.88
C CYS A 72 -10.36 -12.94 5.74
N LYS A 73 -11.50 -13.04 5.07
CA LYS A 73 -11.77 -14.03 4.01
C LYS A 73 -10.89 -13.89 2.77
N TRP A 74 -10.29 -12.72 2.54
CA TRP A 74 -9.38 -12.46 1.42
C TRP A 74 -7.92 -12.80 1.72
N CYS A 75 -7.59 -13.13 2.98
CA CYS A 75 -6.19 -13.19 3.42
C CYS A 75 -5.73 -14.63 3.65
N ALA A 76 -4.75 -15.07 2.87
CA ALA A 76 -4.15 -16.39 3.03
C ALA A 76 -3.36 -16.55 4.34
N GLN A 77 -3.03 -15.46 5.05
CA GLN A 77 -2.30 -15.47 6.31
C GLN A 77 -3.19 -15.77 7.53
N SER A 78 -4.52 -15.79 7.35
CA SER A 78 -5.48 -16.05 8.42
C SER A 78 -5.32 -17.47 9.01
N GLY A 79 -5.25 -17.58 10.33
CA GLY A 79 -5.27 -18.86 11.05
C GLY A 79 -6.64 -19.55 11.09
N HIS A 80 -7.70 -18.84 10.63
CA HIS A 80 -9.06 -19.39 10.57
C HIS A 80 -9.31 -20.27 9.34
N TYR A 81 -8.45 -20.20 8.33
CA TYR A 81 -8.62 -20.93 7.07
C TYR A 81 -7.44 -21.86 6.78
N LYS A 82 -7.75 -23.01 6.17
CA LYS A 82 -6.71 -23.92 5.67
C LYS A 82 -6.14 -23.35 4.38
N THR A 83 -4.95 -22.79 4.48
CA THR A 83 -4.19 -22.25 3.34
C THR A 83 -2.83 -22.94 3.28
N ASN A 84 -2.18 -22.90 2.13
CA ASN A 84 -0.87 -23.52 1.92
C ASN A 84 0.29 -22.54 2.20
N VAL A 85 0.11 -21.56 3.08
CA VAL A 85 1.18 -20.62 3.42
C VAL A 85 2.21 -21.30 4.34
N THR A 86 3.48 -21.07 4.06
CA THR A 86 4.56 -21.48 4.95
C THR A 86 4.55 -20.62 6.20
N LEU A 87 4.55 -21.26 7.37
CA LEU A 87 4.51 -20.58 8.67
C LEU A 87 5.93 -20.30 9.17
N TYR A 88 6.23 -19.07 9.52
CA TYR A 88 7.50 -18.69 10.15
C TYR A 88 7.35 -17.43 11.01
N PRO A 89 8.15 -17.33 12.09
CA PRO A 89 8.21 -16.13 12.93
C PRO A 89 8.84 -14.96 12.17
N LEU A 90 8.99 -13.82 12.85
CA LEU A 90 9.70 -12.66 12.29
C LEU A 90 11.10 -13.07 11.82
N LEU A 91 11.38 -12.80 10.55
CA LEU A 91 12.67 -13.09 9.92
C LEU A 91 13.82 -12.36 10.62
N PRO A 92 15.02 -12.93 10.60
CA PRO A 92 16.24 -12.25 11.05
C PRO A 92 16.48 -10.95 10.26
N ALA A 93 17.02 -9.92 10.94
CA ALA A 93 17.33 -8.63 10.31
C ALA A 93 18.26 -8.78 9.09
N GLU A 94 19.24 -9.68 9.20
CA GLU A 94 20.22 -9.98 8.14
C GLU A 94 19.55 -10.39 6.83
N GLU A 95 18.49 -11.17 6.91
CA GLU A 95 17.73 -11.61 5.74
C GLU A 95 16.99 -10.45 5.09
N CYS A 96 16.31 -9.62 5.88
CA CYS A 96 15.63 -8.42 5.39
C CYS A 96 16.62 -7.44 4.74
N ILE A 97 17.78 -7.22 5.35
CA ILE A 97 18.83 -6.35 4.82
C ILE A 97 19.40 -6.89 3.50
N ARG A 98 19.65 -8.20 3.42
CA ARG A 98 20.12 -8.84 2.19
C ARG A 98 19.12 -8.65 1.04
N HIS A 99 17.82 -8.84 1.30
CA HIS A 99 16.76 -8.63 0.31
C HIS A 99 16.66 -7.15 -0.10
N ALA A 100 16.66 -6.21 0.85
CA ALA A 100 16.62 -4.79 0.56
C ALA A 100 17.82 -4.35 -0.30
N THR A 101 19.03 -4.79 0.05
CA THR A 101 20.26 -4.48 -0.69
C THR A 101 20.23 -5.08 -2.10
N HIS A 102 19.75 -6.31 -2.24
CA HIS A 102 19.59 -6.93 -3.56
C HIS A 102 18.61 -6.14 -4.44
N ASN A 103 17.44 -5.80 -3.91
CA ASN A 103 16.43 -5.04 -4.63
C ASN A 103 16.94 -3.64 -5.03
N HIS A 104 17.63 -2.95 -4.12
CA HIS A 104 18.26 -1.66 -4.42
C HIS A 104 19.24 -1.76 -5.61
N LYS A 105 20.09 -2.79 -5.63
CA LYS A 105 21.02 -3.05 -6.74
C LYS A 105 20.31 -3.35 -8.08
N GLN A 106 19.08 -3.85 -8.04
CA GLN A 106 18.23 -4.05 -9.22
C GLN A 106 17.45 -2.80 -9.64
N GLY A 107 17.68 -1.65 -9.00
CA GLY A 107 16.98 -0.41 -9.30
C GLY A 107 15.56 -0.31 -8.72
N ILE A 108 15.19 -1.17 -7.78
CA ILE A 108 13.91 -1.08 -7.08
C ILE A 108 13.96 0.10 -6.12
N SER A 109 12.97 1.01 -6.22
CA SER A 109 12.93 2.25 -5.46
C SER A 109 12.38 2.11 -4.03
N ARG A 110 11.49 1.12 -3.80
CA ARG A 110 10.84 0.89 -2.50
C ARG A 110 10.93 -0.56 -2.06
N PHE A 111 11.09 -0.76 -0.76
CA PHE A 111 11.11 -2.07 -0.11
C PHE A 111 10.17 -2.08 1.09
N ALA A 112 9.16 -2.95 1.07
CA ALA A 112 8.14 -3.04 2.10
C ALA A 112 8.35 -4.29 2.98
N LEU A 113 8.44 -4.09 4.29
CA LEU A 113 8.36 -5.17 5.28
C LEU A 113 6.89 -5.42 5.61
N VAL A 114 6.41 -6.63 5.32
CA VAL A 114 5.03 -7.03 5.56
C VAL A 114 4.98 -8.15 6.59
N THR A 115 4.08 -8.07 7.56
CA THR A 115 3.93 -9.13 8.57
C THR A 115 2.49 -9.63 8.64
N SER A 116 2.32 -10.92 8.87
CA SER A 116 1.04 -11.47 9.33
C SER A 116 0.71 -11.02 10.75
N GLY A 117 -0.57 -11.03 11.11
CA GLY A 117 -1.07 -10.68 12.45
C GLY A 117 -1.97 -9.44 12.44
N LYS A 118 -2.86 -9.34 13.45
CA LYS A 118 -3.70 -8.13 13.66
C LYS A 118 -2.83 -6.90 13.86
N LYS A 119 -1.74 -7.05 14.61
CA LYS A 119 -0.65 -6.08 14.77
C LYS A 119 0.61 -6.80 15.25
N VAL A 120 1.76 -6.19 15.09
CA VAL A 120 3.01 -6.72 15.65
C VAL A 120 3.08 -6.46 17.15
N SER A 121 3.78 -7.34 17.88
CA SER A 121 4.07 -7.16 19.29
C SER A 121 5.12 -6.06 19.50
N ASP A 122 5.18 -5.43 20.68
CA ASP A 122 6.20 -4.43 20.99
C ASP A 122 7.61 -5.02 20.91
N LYS A 123 7.78 -6.26 21.29
CA LYS A 123 9.04 -7.02 21.14
C LYS A 123 9.47 -7.12 19.67
N ASP A 124 8.54 -7.44 18.78
CA ASP A 124 8.82 -7.51 17.33
C ASP A 124 9.02 -6.10 16.75
N MET A 125 8.29 -5.08 17.25
CA MET A 125 8.46 -3.69 16.82
C MET A 125 9.90 -3.19 17.06
N VAL A 126 10.50 -3.48 18.21
CA VAL A 126 11.92 -3.14 18.50
C VAL A 126 12.84 -3.75 17.44
N LYS A 127 12.64 -5.03 17.09
CA LYS A 127 13.46 -5.70 16.06
C LYS A 127 13.26 -5.10 14.68
N ILE A 128 12.01 -4.80 14.32
CA ILE A 128 11.65 -4.23 13.01
C ILE A 128 12.27 -2.84 12.85
N THR A 129 12.13 -1.96 13.85
CA THR A 129 12.70 -0.61 13.79
C THR A 129 14.23 -0.63 13.69
N GLU A 130 14.90 -1.54 14.40
CA GLU A 130 16.34 -1.72 14.24
C GLU A 130 16.70 -2.28 12.85
N THR A 131 15.90 -3.20 12.32
CA THR A 131 16.09 -3.72 10.95
C THR A 131 15.97 -2.60 9.92
N VAL A 132 14.96 -1.74 10.03
CA VAL A 132 14.80 -0.57 9.14
C VAL A 132 15.99 0.38 9.23
N ARG A 133 16.44 0.75 10.45
CA ARG A 133 17.62 1.60 10.62
C ARG A 133 18.88 1.00 9.97
N ARG A 134 19.06 -0.32 10.08
CA ARG A 134 20.18 -1.02 9.43
C ARG A 134 20.05 -1.04 7.91
N ILE A 135 18.85 -1.23 7.35
CA ILE A 135 18.61 -1.12 5.91
C ILE A 135 18.99 0.28 5.43
N LYS A 136 18.50 1.33 6.09
CA LYS A 136 18.77 2.73 5.72
C LYS A 136 20.26 3.11 5.81
N ARG A 137 21.03 2.46 6.71
CA ARG A 137 22.49 2.62 6.77
C ARG A 137 23.22 1.86 5.67
N THR A 138 22.61 0.81 5.10
CA THR A 138 23.26 -0.09 4.14
C THR A 138 23.01 0.31 2.68
N CYS A 139 21.83 0.81 2.36
CA CYS A 139 21.46 1.21 0.99
C CYS A 139 20.38 2.30 1.01
N ASP A 140 20.33 3.10 -0.05
CA ASP A 140 19.35 4.18 -0.24
C ASP A 140 18.06 3.65 -0.90
N ILE A 141 17.41 2.70 -0.25
CA ILE A 141 16.07 2.24 -0.64
C ILE A 141 15.02 2.84 0.29
N LYS A 142 13.89 3.27 -0.27
CA LYS A 142 12.76 3.75 0.53
C LYS A 142 12.13 2.59 1.28
N CYS A 143 11.98 2.71 2.60
CA CYS A 143 11.38 1.67 3.42
C CYS A 143 9.89 1.93 3.63
N CYS A 144 9.09 0.89 3.42
CA CYS A 144 7.66 0.87 3.70
C CYS A 144 7.35 -0.25 4.69
N ALA A 145 6.18 -0.19 5.35
CA ALA A 145 5.74 -1.23 6.27
C ALA A 145 4.23 -1.50 6.14
N SER A 146 3.83 -2.76 6.35
CA SER A 146 2.42 -3.18 6.49
C SER A 146 2.34 -4.25 7.58
N MET A 147 1.85 -3.88 8.77
CA MET A 147 1.97 -4.69 9.98
C MET A 147 0.67 -4.70 10.81
N GLY A 148 -0.46 -4.53 10.13
CA GLY A 148 -1.79 -4.53 10.73
C GLY A 148 -2.17 -3.21 11.39
N LEU A 149 -2.91 -3.28 12.49
CA LEU A 149 -3.54 -2.15 13.17
C LEU A 149 -2.60 -1.60 14.26
N LEU A 150 -1.65 -0.77 13.87
CA LEU A 150 -0.69 -0.14 14.79
C LEU A 150 -1.30 1.07 15.49
N ASN A 151 -0.87 1.31 16.72
CA ASN A 151 -1.17 2.54 17.44
C ASN A 151 -0.17 3.65 17.07
N ARG A 152 -0.45 4.87 17.58
CA ARG A 152 0.36 6.06 17.29
C ARG A 152 1.82 5.90 17.69
N GLU A 153 2.10 5.31 18.85
CA GLU A 153 3.46 5.12 19.37
C GLU A 153 4.25 4.16 18.47
N GLN A 154 3.62 3.09 17.99
CA GLN A 154 4.24 2.12 17.08
C GLN A 154 4.48 2.73 15.69
N LEU A 155 3.54 3.52 15.17
CA LEU A 155 3.70 4.27 13.91
C LEU A 155 4.82 5.30 14.03
N GLN A 156 4.89 6.03 15.15
CA GLN A 156 5.98 6.99 15.41
C GLN A 156 7.33 6.28 15.46
N ALA A 157 7.43 5.14 16.14
CA ALA A 157 8.66 4.36 16.19
C ALA A 157 9.13 3.89 14.81
N LEU A 158 8.20 3.50 13.91
CA LEU A 158 8.52 3.19 12.52
C LEU A 158 9.02 4.42 11.76
N TYR A 159 8.34 5.54 11.88
CA TYR A 159 8.75 6.80 11.26
C TYR A 159 10.17 7.20 11.70
N ASP A 160 10.42 7.21 13.01
CA ASP A 160 11.73 7.55 13.60
C ASP A 160 12.85 6.56 13.20
N SER A 161 12.47 5.36 12.76
CA SER A 161 13.44 4.38 12.24
C SER A 161 13.81 4.61 10.77
N GLY A 162 13.08 5.47 10.04
CA GLY A 162 13.28 5.76 8.63
C GLY A 162 12.27 5.06 7.70
N THR A 163 11.13 4.58 8.23
CA THR A 163 9.99 4.12 7.41
C THR A 163 9.28 5.33 6.82
N GLU A 164 9.14 5.36 5.50
CA GLU A 164 8.58 6.50 4.78
C GLU A 164 7.07 6.35 4.50
N ASN A 165 6.59 5.12 4.35
CA ASN A 165 5.18 4.84 4.09
C ASN A 165 4.68 3.67 4.94
N TYR A 166 3.49 3.82 5.51
CA TYR A 166 2.77 2.74 6.16
C TYR A 166 1.53 2.37 5.34
N HIS A 167 1.31 1.06 5.12
CA HIS A 167 0.16 0.56 4.38
C HIS A 167 -0.85 -0.07 5.34
N CYS A 168 -2.05 0.49 5.37
CA CYS A 168 -3.22 -0.08 6.03
C CYS A 168 -4.40 0.00 5.06
N ASN A 169 -4.71 -1.11 4.39
CA ASN A 169 -5.75 -1.14 3.37
C ASN A 169 -7.15 -1.07 4.00
N ILE A 170 -8.05 -0.29 3.41
CA ILE A 170 -9.47 -0.24 3.80
C ILE A 170 -10.20 -1.53 3.38
N GLU A 171 -9.75 -2.18 2.31
CA GLU A 171 -10.21 -3.47 1.74
C GLU A 171 -11.56 -3.38 1.05
N THR A 172 -12.60 -2.81 1.69
CA THR A 172 -13.97 -2.75 1.15
C THR A 172 -14.78 -1.65 1.82
N ALA A 173 -15.97 -1.37 1.30
CA ALA A 173 -16.91 -0.42 1.90
C ALA A 173 -17.29 -0.85 3.33
N PRO A 174 -17.48 0.08 4.27
CA PRO A 174 -17.85 -0.22 5.65
C PRO A 174 -19.11 -1.08 5.77
N SER A 175 -20.10 -0.85 4.91
CA SER A 175 -21.37 -1.63 4.88
C SER A 175 -21.17 -3.10 4.53
N TYR A 176 -20.11 -3.45 3.81
CA TYR A 176 -19.83 -4.82 3.39
C TYR A 176 -18.75 -5.51 4.24
N PHE A 177 -18.03 -4.74 5.06
CA PHE A 177 -16.85 -5.20 5.80
C PHE A 177 -17.13 -6.43 6.68
N ARG A 178 -18.25 -6.41 7.42
CA ARG A 178 -18.67 -7.51 8.32
C ARG A 178 -18.91 -8.84 7.61
N THR A 179 -19.21 -8.80 6.31
CA THR A 179 -19.34 -10.01 5.49
C THR A 179 -18.00 -10.71 5.25
N LEU A 180 -16.92 -9.93 5.28
CA LEU A 180 -15.57 -10.38 4.96
C LEU A 180 -14.67 -10.57 6.18
N CYS A 181 -14.93 -9.84 7.26
CA CYS A 181 -14.14 -9.91 8.49
C CYS A 181 -14.99 -9.57 9.71
N THR A 182 -14.89 -10.40 10.77
CA THR A 182 -15.64 -10.19 12.02
C THR A 182 -14.75 -9.86 13.22
N THR A 183 -13.44 -10.05 13.12
CA THR A 183 -12.46 -9.91 14.21
C THR A 183 -11.92 -8.51 14.40
N HIS A 184 -12.12 -7.62 13.43
CA HIS A 184 -11.86 -6.18 13.56
C HIS A 184 -12.85 -5.39 12.68
N THR A 185 -12.81 -4.04 12.76
CA THR A 185 -13.79 -3.16 12.11
C THR A 185 -13.12 -2.17 11.16
N PRO A 186 -13.88 -1.56 10.23
CA PRO A 186 -13.38 -0.47 9.38
C PRO A 186 -12.85 0.70 10.20
N GLU A 187 -13.52 1.04 11.33
CA GLU A 187 -13.13 2.16 12.21
C GLU A 187 -11.74 1.94 12.79
N GLN A 188 -11.41 0.71 13.22
CA GLN A 188 -10.07 0.37 13.69
C GLN A 188 -8.99 0.53 12.61
N LYS A 189 -9.35 0.33 11.33
CA LYS A 189 -8.43 0.62 10.21
C LYS A 189 -8.25 2.12 10.01
N LEU A 190 -9.35 2.89 10.06
CA LEU A 190 -9.31 4.34 9.93
C LEU A 190 -8.54 5.01 11.08
N GLU A 191 -8.60 4.44 12.30
CA GLU A 191 -7.81 4.91 13.43
C GLU A 191 -6.30 4.73 13.22
N THR A 192 -5.90 3.70 12.45
CA THR A 192 -4.48 3.46 12.11
C THR A 192 -4.00 4.39 10.98
N ILE A 193 -4.89 4.80 10.06
CA ILE A 193 -4.59 5.68 8.93
C ILE A 193 -4.52 7.14 9.39
#